data_a3a54228ecabb38b9fe4065f9c0da936
#
_entry.id   a3a54228ecabb38b9fe4065f9c0da936
#
_cell.length_a   1.000
_cell.length_b   1.000
_cell.length_c   1.000
_cell.angle_alpha   90.00
_cell.angle_beta   90.00
_cell.angle_gamma   90.00
#
_symmetry.space_group_name_H-M   'P 1'
#
loop_
_entity.id
_entity.type
_entity.pdbx_description
1 polymer ?
#
loop_
_entity_poly.entity_id
_entity_poly.type
_entity_poly.pdbx_seq_one_letter_code
_entity_poly.pdbx_strand_id
1 'polypeptide(L)'
;MRIDVPEPIQAGETYTFKIKWWYNINDHIRDGGRSGYEYFEDDDNYIYTIAQFFPRMCMYNDVYGWQNKQFLGRGEFTLIFGDYDVKITVPEDFVVGATGALQNPDEVLTDEQINRLEKAKKSKEPVLIVTVDELSLIHI
;
A
#
# COMPACT_ATOMS: atom_id res chain seq x y z
N MET A 1 16.41 1.67 11.56
CA MET A 1 16.83 3.09 11.71
C MET A 1 16.44 3.53 13.11
N ARG A 2 17.28 4.30 13.79
CA ARG A 2 16.99 4.97 15.07
C ARG A 2 16.95 6.48 14.81
N ILE A 3 15.99 7.16 15.40
CA ILE A 3 15.87 8.62 15.35
C ILE A 3 16.00 9.11 16.79
N ASP A 4 17.02 9.91 17.04
CA ASP A 4 17.22 10.56 18.32
C ASP A 4 16.52 11.93 18.27
N VAL A 5 15.60 12.15 19.19
CA VAL A 5 14.88 13.43 19.31
C VAL A 5 15.68 14.40 20.21
N PRO A 6 15.59 15.73 19.96
CA PRO A 6 16.37 16.73 20.73
C PRO A 6 16.08 16.68 22.23
N GLU A 7 14.82 16.48 22.59
CA GLU A 7 14.36 16.39 23.97
C GLU A 7 13.49 15.14 24.17
N PRO A 8 13.51 14.54 25.36
CA PRO A 8 12.65 13.39 25.66
C PRO A 8 11.17 13.77 25.57
N ILE A 9 10.39 12.93 24.87
CA ILE A 9 8.93 13.07 24.78
C ILE A 9 8.32 12.69 26.13
N GLN A 10 7.55 13.60 26.72
CA GLN A 10 6.90 13.36 28.02
C GLN A 10 5.62 12.54 27.85
N ALA A 11 5.13 11.97 28.94
CA ALA A 11 3.88 11.24 28.94
C ALA A 11 2.70 12.13 28.50
N GLY A 12 1.94 11.65 27.51
CA GLY A 12 0.81 12.40 26.92
C GLY A 12 1.18 13.40 25.82
N GLU A 13 2.46 13.57 25.54
CA GLU A 13 2.91 14.43 24.44
C GLU A 13 2.89 13.72 23.09
N THR A 14 2.73 14.52 22.04
CA THR A 14 2.80 14.07 20.64
C THR A 14 4.04 14.66 20.00
N TYR A 15 4.79 13.83 19.28
CA TYR A 15 5.93 14.25 18.49
C TYR A 15 5.69 13.97 17.02
N THR A 16 5.86 14.99 16.18
CA THR A 16 5.68 14.88 14.73
C THR A 16 7.03 14.97 14.02
N PHE A 17 7.29 14.03 13.14
CA PHE A 17 8.48 14.06 12.28
C PHE A 17 8.12 13.66 10.85
N LYS A 18 9.02 13.97 9.91
CA LYS A 18 8.86 13.65 8.49
C LYS A 18 10.00 12.76 8.04
N ILE A 19 9.67 11.76 7.23
CA ILE A 19 10.65 10.92 6.56
C ILE A 19 10.39 11.00 5.06
N LYS A 20 11.47 11.18 4.28
CA LYS A 20 11.45 10.99 2.83
C LYS A 20 12.24 9.74 2.52
N TRP A 21 11.66 8.83 1.78
CA TRP A 21 12.29 7.60 1.34
C TRP A 21 11.97 7.33 -0.12
N TRP A 22 12.72 6.45 -0.71
CA TRP A 22 12.50 5.90 -2.04
C TRP A 22 13.14 4.52 -2.12
N TYR A 23 12.68 3.71 -3.03
CA TYR A 23 13.25 2.41 -3.35
C TYR A 23 12.89 2.02 -4.78
N ASN A 24 13.67 1.13 -5.38
CA ASN A 24 13.37 0.56 -6.66
C ASN A 24 12.38 -0.59 -6.49
N ILE A 25 11.31 -0.60 -7.28
CA ILE A 25 10.39 -1.74 -7.31
C ILE A 25 11.11 -2.88 -8.03
N ASN A 26 11.21 -4.03 -7.38
CA ASN A 26 11.90 -5.19 -7.91
C ASN A 26 11.05 -5.94 -8.94
N ASP A 27 11.70 -6.68 -9.80
CA ASP A 27 11.07 -7.65 -10.69
C ASP A 27 10.62 -8.87 -9.88
N HIS A 28 9.30 -9.06 -9.77
CA HIS A 28 8.72 -10.13 -8.94
C HIS A 28 9.08 -11.53 -9.46
N ILE A 29 9.13 -11.70 -10.79
CA ILE A 29 9.45 -13.00 -11.40
C ILE A 29 10.89 -13.40 -11.14
N ARG A 30 11.82 -12.43 -11.24
CA ARG A 30 13.25 -12.67 -11.02
C ARG A 30 13.60 -12.79 -9.53
N ASP A 31 13.11 -11.87 -8.72
CA ASP A 31 13.57 -11.68 -7.35
C ASP A 31 12.66 -12.39 -6.33
N GLY A 32 11.43 -12.72 -6.71
CA GLY A 32 10.42 -13.29 -5.82
C GLY A 32 9.93 -12.31 -4.74
N GLY A 33 9.25 -12.83 -3.74
CA GLY A 33 8.76 -12.07 -2.60
C GLY A 33 7.26 -11.73 -2.69
N ARG A 34 6.83 -10.72 -1.92
CA ARG A 34 5.41 -10.31 -1.85
C ARG A 34 5.13 -9.00 -2.59
N SER A 35 6.17 -8.34 -3.08
CA SER A 35 6.08 -7.06 -3.77
C SER A 35 6.97 -7.07 -4.99
N GLY A 36 6.57 -6.37 -6.01
CA GLY A 36 7.32 -6.24 -7.23
C GLY A 36 6.42 -5.83 -8.40
N TYR A 37 7.01 -5.76 -9.57
CA TYR A 37 6.26 -5.65 -10.81
C TYR A 37 6.34 -6.97 -11.57
N GLU A 38 5.30 -7.23 -12.36
CA GLU A 38 5.23 -8.27 -13.38
C GLU A 38 4.90 -7.61 -14.71
N TYR A 39 5.62 -8.00 -15.77
CA TYR A 39 5.35 -7.55 -17.12
C TYR A 39 4.66 -8.66 -17.91
N PHE A 40 3.57 -8.32 -18.57
CA PHE A 40 2.77 -9.20 -19.40
C PHE A 40 2.98 -8.80 -20.85
N GLU A 41 3.79 -9.59 -21.57
CA GLU A 41 4.22 -9.29 -22.94
C GLU A 41 3.05 -9.30 -23.93
N ASP A 42 2.08 -10.19 -23.74
CA ASP A 42 0.91 -10.31 -24.61
C ASP A 42 0.03 -9.05 -24.59
N ASP A 43 0.00 -8.34 -23.48
CA ASP A 43 -0.82 -7.14 -23.27
C ASP A 43 0.01 -5.85 -23.23
N ASP A 44 1.34 -5.95 -23.37
CA ASP A 44 2.32 -4.86 -23.18
C ASP A 44 2.06 -4.06 -21.89
N ASN A 45 1.82 -4.74 -20.80
CA ASN A 45 1.31 -4.14 -19.59
C ASN A 45 2.05 -4.60 -18.33
N TYR A 46 1.94 -3.82 -17.26
CA TYR A 46 2.54 -4.09 -15.97
C TYR A 46 1.51 -4.20 -14.87
N ILE A 47 1.72 -5.18 -13.97
CA ILE A 47 1.03 -5.23 -12.68
C ILE A 47 2.04 -4.95 -11.58
N TYR A 48 1.71 -4.01 -10.71
CA TYR A 48 2.52 -3.67 -9.54
C TYR A 48 1.82 -4.15 -8.27
N THR A 49 2.46 -5.05 -7.56
CA THR A 49 2.03 -5.47 -6.22
C THR A 49 2.96 -4.84 -5.19
N ILE A 50 2.43 -3.97 -4.34
CA ILE A 50 3.22 -3.20 -3.40
C ILE A 50 2.67 -3.41 -1.99
N ALA A 51 3.48 -4.00 -1.12
CA ALA A 51 3.14 -4.25 0.26
C ALA A 51 4.28 -3.80 1.19
N GLN A 52 3.92 -3.32 2.38
CA GLN A 52 4.89 -2.96 3.43
C GLN A 52 5.98 -1.98 2.94
N PHE A 53 5.58 -1.01 2.13
CA PHE A 53 6.48 -0.16 1.35
C PHE A 53 6.97 1.10 2.08
N PHE A 54 6.44 1.41 3.25
CA PHE A 54 6.77 2.63 3.99
C PHE A 54 7.39 2.33 5.35
N PRO A 55 8.23 3.24 5.88
CA PRO A 55 8.78 3.11 7.22
C PRO A 55 7.68 3.08 8.28
N ARG A 56 7.77 2.16 9.22
CA ARG A 56 6.84 2.01 10.32
C ARG A 56 7.55 2.09 11.65
N MET A 57 6.83 2.52 12.67
CA MET A 57 7.35 2.52 14.04
C MET A 57 7.58 1.08 14.51
N CYS A 58 8.74 0.85 15.12
CA CYS A 58 9.03 -0.42 15.77
C CYS A 58 8.16 -0.61 17.00
N MET A 59 7.66 -1.81 17.18
CA MET A 59 7.09 -2.20 18.47
C MET A 59 8.21 -2.50 19.47
N TYR A 60 7.98 -2.15 20.71
CA TYR A 60 8.79 -2.58 21.85
C TYR A 60 8.05 -3.63 22.66
N ASN A 61 8.72 -4.70 23.04
CA ASN A 61 8.21 -5.66 23.99
C ASN A 61 9.30 -6.06 25.00
N ASP A 62 8.90 -6.64 26.11
CA ASP A 62 9.78 -7.00 27.23
C ASP A 62 10.67 -8.22 26.95
N VAL A 63 10.33 -9.03 25.95
CA VAL A 63 11.08 -10.25 25.58
C VAL A 63 12.26 -9.92 24.66
N TYR A 64 12.03 -9.10 23.62
CA TYR A 64 13.01 -8.83 22.56
C TYR A 64 13.43 -7.36 22.48
N GLY A 65 12.83 -6.47 23.27
CA GLY A 65 13.04 -5.03 23.15
C GLY A 65 12.44 -4.47 21.85
N TRP A 66 13.16 -3.57 21.20
CA TRP A 66 12.74 -2.98 19.94
C TRP A 66 12.76 -3.99 18.78
N GLN A 67 11.64 -4.15 18.10
CA GLN A 67 11.48 -5.03 16.94
C GLN A 67 12.05 -4.39 15.65
N ASN A 68 13.37 -4.17 15.64
CA ASN A 68 14.08 -3.51 14.54
C ASN A 68 14.99 -4.45 13.74
N LYS A 69 14.83 -5.76 13.91
CA LYS A 69 15.64 -6.76 13.22
C LYS A 69 15.30 -6.83 11.74
N GLN A 70 16.27 -7.23 10.95
CA GLN A 70 16.06 -7.52 9.54
C GLN A 70 15.16 -8.75 9.37
N PHE A 71 14.25 -8.73 8.40
CA PHE A 71 13.50 -9.92 7.98
C PHE A 71 14.42 -10.88 7.22
N LEU A 72 14.51 -12.10 7.69
CA LEU A 72 15.38 -13.13 7.12
C LEU A 72 14.58 -14.30 6.48
N GLY A 73 13.36 -14.04 6.03
CA GLY A 73 12.50 -15.02 5.35
C GLY A 73 11.66 -15.89 6.28
N ARG A 74 11.86 -15.83 7.59
CA ARG A 74 11.08 -16.57 8.59
C ARG A 74 10.73 -15.68 9.77
N GLY A 75 9.55 -15.93 10.33
CA GLY A 75 9.00 -15.17 11.44
C GLY A 75 8.25 -13.92 11.00
N GLU A 76 7.40 -13.41 11.87
CA GLU A 76 6.61 -12.21 11.63
C GLU A 76 7.00 -11.13 12.63
N PHE A 77 6.89 -9.87 12.20
CA PHE A 77 7.10 -8.73 13.08
C PHE A 77 5.77 -8.28 13.65
N THR A 78 5.77 -7.98 14.94
CA THR A 78 4.66 -7.26 15.55
C THR A 78 4.78 -5.78 15.19
N LEU A 79 3.69 -5.22 14.68
CA LEU A 79 3.60 -3.81 14.30
C LEU A 79 2.53 -3.13 15.17
N ILE A 80 2.77 -1.88 15.53
CA ILE A 80 1.78 -1.08 16.25
C ILE A 80 0.67 -0.64 15.32
N PHE A 81 -0.54 -0.53 15.87
CA PHE A 81 -1.69 0.05 15.18
C PHE A 81 -1.54 1.57 15.08
N GLY A 82 -2.26 2.16 14.16
CA GLY A 82 -2.33 3.60 13.98
C GLY A 82 -3.31 3.95 12.86
N ASP A 83 -3.67 5.22 12.81
CA ASP A 83 -4.46 5.79 11.73
C ASP A 83 -3.54 6.16 10.58
N TYR A 84 -4.01 5.96 9.35
CA TYR A 84 -3.26 6.21 8.13
C TYR A 84 -4.09 7.03 7.16
N ASP A 85 -3.51 8.13 6.69
CA ASP A 85 -3.96 8.87 5.52
C ASP A 85 -2.93 8.67 4.43
N VAL A 86 -3.31 7.98 3.36
CA VAL A 86 -2.40 7.56 2.29
C VAL A 86 -2.82 8.20 0.98
N LYS A 87 -1.89 8.89 0.32
CA LYS A 87 -2.06 9.43 -1.02
C LYS A 87 -1.19 8.64 -1.99
N ILE A 88 -1.81 8.03 -2.99
CA ILE A 88 -1.14 7.26 -4.03
C ILE A 88 -1.25 8.05 -5.32
N THR A 89 -0.12 8.34 -5.94
CA THR A 89 -0.07 8.99 -7.26
C THR A 89 0.59 8.04 -8.25
N VAL A 90 -0.12 7.74 -9.31
CA VAL A 90 0.32 6.87 -10.40
C VAL A 90 0.07 7.55 -11.75
N PRO A 91 0.63 7.06 -12.86
CA PRO A 91 0.23 7.47 -14.19
C PRO A 91 -1.28 7.34 -14.40
N GLU A 92 -1.85 8.15 -15.32
CA GLU A 92 -3.29 8.27 -15.53
C GLU A 92 -3.94 6.95 -15.98
N ASP A 93 -3.19 6.13 -16.69
CA ASP A 93 -3.59 4.84 -17.23
C ASP A 93 -3.57 3.68 -16.20
N PHE A 94 -3.25 3.95 -14.94
CA PHE A 94 -3.22 2.93 -13.90
C PHE A 94 -4.50 2.88 -13.08
N VAL A 95 -5.00 1.68 -12.86
CA VAL A 95 -6.06 1.41 -11.89
C VAL A 95 -5.44 1.03 -10.55
N VAL A 96 -5.84 1.73 -9.49
CA VAL A 96 -5.30 1.50 -8.14
C VAL A 96 -6.31 0.73 -7.29
N GLY A 97 -5.90 -0.44 -6.81
CA GLY A 97 -6.58 -1.17 -5.74
C GLY A 97 -5.76 -1.09 -4.46
N ALA A 98 -6.33 -0.63 -3.36
CA ALA A 98 -5.63 -0.50 -2.09
C ALA A 98 -6.49 -0.95 -0.91
N THR A 99 -5.84 -1.29 0.20
CA THR A 99 -6.52 -1.46 1.49
C THR A 99 -6.94 -0.10 2.04
N GLY A 100 -8.01 -0.08 2.83
CA GLY A 100 -8.59 1.15 3.37
C GLY A 100 -9.83 1.60 2.60
N ALA A 101 -10.32 2.78 2.90
CA ALA A 101 -11.48 3.37 2.25
C ALA A 101 -11.06 4.46 1.26
N LEU A 102 -11.43 4.33 0.00
CA LEU A 102 -11.21 5.36 -1.01
C LEU A 102 -11.97 6.64 -0.63
N GLN A 103 -11.24 7.76 -0.55
CA GLN A 103 -11.78 9.04 -0.09
C GLN A 103 -12.27 9.94 -1.22
N ASN A 104 -11.75 9.76 -2.43
CA ASN A 104 -12.02 10.59 -3.60
C ASN A 104 -12.49 9.78 -4.83
N PRO A 105 -13.55 8.96 -4.70
CA PRO A 105 -14.03 8.15 -5.82
C PRO A 105 -14.41 8.99 -7.04
N ASP A 106 -15.02 10.14 -6.83
CA ASP A 106 -15.49 11.03 -7.90
C ASP A 106 -14.35 11.63 -8.77
N GLU A 107 -13.11 11.59 -8.27
CA GLU A 107 -11.93 12.07 -8.99
C GLU A 107 -11.22 10.97 -9.79
N VAL A 108 -11.38 9.71 -9.38
CA VAL A 108 -10.54 8.60 -9.88
C VAL A 108 -11.32 7.44 -10.48
N LEU A 109 -12.65 7.44 -10.36
CA LEU A 109 -13.52 6.41 -10.91
C LEU A 109 -14.57 7.03 -11.82
N THR A 110 -15.04 6.26 -12.80
CA THR A 110 -16.22 6.62 -13.60
C THR A 110 -17.51 6.47 -12.79
N ASP A 111 -18.59 7.12 -13.20
CA ASP A 111 -19.92 6.99 -12.57
C ASP A 111 -20.35 5.52 -12.49
N GLU A 112 -20.06 4.72 -13.50
CA GLU A 112 -20.39 3.30 -13.52
C GLU A 112 -19.59 2.50 -12.49
N GLN A 113 -18.30 2.76 -12.37
CA GLN A 113 -17.44 2.14 -11.36
C GLN A 113 -17.86 2.54 -9.95
N ILE A 114 -18.23 3.79 -9.73
CA ILE A 114 -18.80 4.27 -8.46
C ILE A 114 -20.09 3.50 -8.11
N ASN A 115 -21.00 3.35 -9.07
CA ASN A 115 -22.22 2.59 -8.87
C ASN A 115 -21.95 1.11 -8.52
N ARG A 116 -20.95 0.49 -9.18
CA ARG A 116 -20.52 -0.88 -8.85
C ARG A 116 -19.89 -0.95 -7.45
N LEU A 117 -19.09 0.04 -7.07
CA LEU A 117 -18.52 0.14 -5.74
C LEU A 117 -19.59 0.24 -4.64
N GLU A 118 -20.62 1.07 -4.84
CA GLU A 118 -21.74 1.18 -3.92
C GLU A 118 -22.59 -0.10 -3.83
N LYS A 119 -22.73 -0.81 -4.94
CA LYS A 119 -23.34 -2.14 -4.97
C LYS A 119 -22.51 -3.16 -4.20
N ALA A 120 -21.17 -3.12 -4.34
CA ALA A 120 -20.25 -4.01 -3.64
C ALA A 120 -20.36 -3.88 -2.12
N LYS A 121 -20.52 -2.68 -1.60
CA LYS A 121 -20.71 -2.41 -0.16
C LYS A 121 -21.94 -3.11 0.46
N LYS A 122 -22.93 -3.45 -0.36
CA LYS A 122 -24.21 -4.06 0.06
C LYS A 122 -24.35 -5.52 -0.37
N SER A 123 -23.45 -5.99 -1.22
CA SER A 123 -23.50 -7.35 -1.77
C SER A 123 -22.89 -8.37 -0.81
N LYS A 124 -23.45 -9.58 -0.82
CA LYS A 124 -22.86 -10.75 -0.16
C LYS A 124 -21.89 -11.50 -1.09
N GLU A 125 -21.97 -11.22 -2.38
CA GLU A 125 -21.14 -11.81 -3.40
C GLU A 125 -20.15 -10.77 -3.95
N PRO A 126 -18.98 -11.19 -4.47
CA PRO A 126 -18.03 -10.29 -5.12
C PRO A 126 -18.69 -9.50 -6.26
N VAL A 127 -18.39 -8.22 -6.36
CA VAL A 127 -18.82 -7.34 -7.45
C VAL A 127 -17.58 -6.83 -8.18
N LEU A 128 -17.56 -7.00 -9.48
CA LEU A 128 -16.50 -6.49 -10.34
C LEU A 128 -16.63 -4.97 -10.45
N ILE A 129 -15.63 -4.23 -9.96
CA ILE A 129 -15.63 -2.77 -10.00
C ILE A 129 -15.12 -2.26 -11.34
N VAL A 130 -14.00 -2.79 -11.80
CA VAL A 130 -13.39 -2.48 -13.10
C VAL A 130 -13.41 -3.75 -13.95
N THR A 131 -13.90 -3.66 -15.17
CA THR A 131 -13.98 -4.80 -16.10
C THR A 131 -12.72 -4.92 -16.95
N VAL A 132 -12.50 -6.08 -17.55
CA VAL A 132 -11.37 -6.31 -18.46
C VAL A 132 -11.44 -5.35 -19.66
N ASP A 133 -12.63 -5.11 -20.21
CA ASP A 133 -12.82 -4.19 -21.32
C ASP A 133 -12.45 -2.74 -20.97
N GLU A 134 -12.72 -2.34 -19.73
CA GLU A 134 -12.34 -1.01 -19.24
C GLU A 134 -10.81 -0.90 -19.06
N LEU A 135 -10.12 -1.96 -18.67
CA LEU A 135 -8.65 -1.98 -18.60
C LEU A 135 -8.00 -1.88 -19.98
N SER A 136 -8.59 -2.51 -21.00
CA SER A 136 -8.05 -2.49 -22.36
C SER A 136 -8.25 -1.14 -23.07
N LEU A 137 -9.23 -0.33 -22.66
CA LEU A 137 -9.48 1.01 -23.20
C LEU A 137 -8.48 2.07 -22.70
N ILE A 138 -7.77 1.79 -21.63
CA ILE A 138 -6.79 2.70 -21.04
C ILE A 138 -5.46 2.71 -21.83
N HIS A 139 -5.27 1.76 -22.73
CA HIS A 139 -4.03 1.56 -23.52
C HIS A 139 -4.15 1.94 -25.01
N ILE A 140 -5.17 2.74 -25.40
CA ILE A 140 -5.30 3.22 -26.78
C ILE A 140 -4.82 4.66 -26.89
#